data_a2112971858a3c585ac1180cdfbf8d60
#
_entry.id   a2112971858a3c585ac1180cdfbf8d60
#
_cell.length_a   1.000
_cell.length_b   1.000
_cell.length_c   1.000
_cell.angle_alpha   90.00
_cell.angle_beta   90.00
_cell.angle_gamma   90.00
#
_symmetry.space_group_name_H-M   'P 1'
#
loop_
_entity.id
_entity.type
_entity.pdbx_description
1 polymer ?
#
loop_
_entity_poly.entity_id
_entity_poly.type
_entity_poly.pdbx_seq_one_letter_code
_entity_poly.pdbx_strand_id
1 'polypeptide(L)'
;MDYPVHDGLGNLIARWGGDVPVALNRPVRAIDWRDGYVEVTTNSGKITGKKVLITVSTNILTSGAIRFTPNLPDAVMSAAANLPCGVLNKIGLSFVPGTFAPDQDGAYVAWPAGPDARLAEPQEIAGFDLNFDSGQQAIIFAGGSFGIYLERQGPAAMRDYALSCVAGVFGASIIDKVTDSITTAWHSEPLTRGAYSYAKPGYSTARQTLCQPIEDTVFLAGEAASITHYATCHGAFISGRQAALEMLARRRTSSRWKE
;
A
#
# COMPACT_ATOMS: atom_id res chain seq x y z
N MET A 1 -12.01 -16.75 -0.99
CA MET A 1 -13.01 -16.03 -1.82
C MET A 1 -12.89 -14.57 -1.45
N ASP A 2 -12.60 -13.71 -2.40
CA ASP A 2 -12.50 -12.28 -2.18
C ASP A 2 -13.88 -11.64 -2.42
N TYR A 3 -14.26 -10.71 -1.56
CA TYR A 3 -15.52 -10.00 -1.68
C TYR A 3 -15.24 -8.53 -1.98
N PRO A 4 -15.92 -7.94 -2.96
CA PRO A 4 -15.85 -6.50 -3.17
C PRO A 4 -16.39 -5.76 -1.96
N VAL A 5 -15.79 -4.63 -1.65
CA VAL A 5 -16.30 -3.71 -0.63
C VAL A 5 -17.20 -2.70 -1.34
N HIS A 6 -18.48 -2.73 -1.05
CA HIS A 6 -19.43 -1.76 -1.60
C HIS A 6 -18.97 -0.32 -1.28
N ASP A 7 -19.02 0.58 -2.22
CA ASP A 7 -18.44 1.95 -2.15
C ASP A 7 -16.90 2.00 -2.01
N GLY A 8 -16.22 0.87 -2.06
CA GLY A 8 -14.76 0.79 -2.01
C GLY A 8 -14.16 0.79 -0.60
N LEU A 9 -13.01 0.14 -0.49
CA LEU A 9 -12.29 -0.04 0.78
C LEU A 9 -11.86 1.30 1.42
N GLY A 10 -11.52 2.31 0.62
CA GLY A 10 -11.14 3.63 1.11
C GLY A 10 -12.26 4.32 1.88
N ASN A 11 -13.48 4.26 1.37
CA ASN A 11 -14.67 4.82 2.04
C ASN A 11 -15.00 4.05 3.32
N LEU A 12 -14.86 2.72 3.32
CA LEU A 12 -15.03 1.91 4.53
C LEU A 12 -14.08 2.37 5.63
N ILE A 13 -12.79 2.52 5.32
CA ILE A 13 -11.78 2.97 6.29
C ILE A 13 -12.04 4.40 6.75
N ALA A 14 -12.42 5.30 5.85
CA ALA A 14 -12.73 6.69 6.20
C ALA A 14 -13.94 6.79 7.15
N ARG A 15 -15.00 6.02 6.91
CA ARG A 15 -16.16 5.96 7.80
C ARG A 15 -15.80 5.38 9.17
N TRP A 16 -15.02 4.29 9.18
CA TRP A 16 -14.62 3.62 10.41
C TRP A 16 -13.65 4.46 11.25
N GLY A 17 -12.75 5.21 10.63
CA GLY A 17 -11.78 6.08 11.28
C GLY A 17 -12.24 7.52 11.45
N GLY A 18 -13.50 7.86 11.16
CA GLY A 18 -13.99 9.24 11.10
C GLY A 18 -13.84 10.05 12.40
N ASP A 19 -13.88 9.37 13.55
CA ASP A 19 -13.71 9.99 14.87
C ASP A 19 -12.23 10.15 15.29
N VAL A 20 -11.28 9.63 14.49
CA VAL A 20 -9.86 9.76 14.81
C VAL A 20 -9.37 11.15 14.42
N PRO A 21 -8.82 11.95 15.36
CA PRO A 21 -8.31 13.28 15.05
C PRO A 21 -7.05 13.18 14.16
N VAL A 22 -7.17 13.57 12.89
CA VAL A 22 -6.08 13.55 11.92
C VAL A 22 -5.73 14.96 11.49
N ALA A 23 -4.45 15.34 11.66
CA ALA A 23 -3.93 16.60 11.13
C ALA A 23 -3.38 16.38 9.72
N LEU A 24 -4.18 16.70 8.71
CA LEU A 24 -3.81 16.59 7.30
C LEU A 24 -2.79 17.65 6.88
N ASN A 25 -2.12 17.43 5.72
CA ASN A 25 -1.13 18.34 5.13
C ASN A 25 0.05 18.67 6.06
N ARG A 26 0.42 17.71 6.90
CA ARG A 26 1.54 17.84 7.86
C ARG A 26 2.57 16.74 7.67
N PRO A 27 3.32 16.74 6.56
CA PRO A 27 4.35 15.74 6.34
C PRO A 27 5.43 15.87 7.42
N VAL A 28 5.76 14.73 8.04
CA VAL A 28 6.84 14.62 9.02
C VAL A 28 8.18 14.68 8.31
N ARG A 29 9.11 15.51 8.84
CA ARG A 29 10.47 15.70 8.31
C ARG A 29 11.54 15.14 9.22
N ALA A 30 11.31 15.16 10.54
CA ALA A 30 12.24 14.63 11.50
C ALA A 30 11.53 14.13 12.76
N ILE A 31 12.12 13.14 13.40
CA ILE A 31 11.71 12.60 14.69
C ILE A 31 12.96 12.54 15.58
N ASP A 32 12.97 13.36 16.64
CA ASP A 32 13.94 13.27 17.73
C ASP A 32 13.31 12.50 18.89
N TRP A 33 13.98 11.44 19.37
CA TRP A 33 13.39 10.51 20.33
C TRP A 33 14.33 10.13 21.48
N ARG A 34 15.18 11.08 21.88
CA ARG A 34 16.14 10.94 22.99
C ARG A 34 15.48 11.12 24.35
N ASP A 35 16.07 10.50 25.38
CA ASP A 35 15.77 10.73 26.81
C ASP A 35 14.30 10.49 27.21
N GLY A 36 13.62 9.54 26.55
CA GLY A 36 12.20 9.23 26.82
C GLY A 36 11.22 10.31 26.38
N TYR A 37 11.67 11.17 25.49
CA TYR A 37 10.94 12.28 24.92
C TYR A 37 10.94 12.18 23.38
N VAL A 38 9.85 12.51 22.75
CA VAL A 38 9.73 12.53 21.29
C VAL A 38 9.34 13.92 20.83
N GLU A 39 10.08 14.45 19.87
CA GLU A 39 9.73 15.64 19.11
C GLU A 39 9.57 15.27 17.64
N VAL A 40 8.37 15.46 17.11
CA VAL A 40 8.04 15.26 15.68
C VAL A 40 8.01 16.62 15.00
N THR A 41 8.90 16.84 14.04
CA THR A 41 8.98 18.08 13.26
C THR A 41 8.22 17.91 11.95
N THR A 42 7.30 18.83 11.67
CA THR A 42 6.52 18.92 10.43
C THR A 42 6.79 20.26 9.73
N ASN A 43 6.24 20.47 8.55
CA ASN A 43 6.26 21.78 7.87
C ASN A 43 5.44 22.85 8.60
N SER A 44 4.58 22.48 9.57
CA SER A 44 3.67 23.39 10.28
C SER A 44 4.06 23.55 11.76
N GLY A 45 5.23 23.07 12.17
CA GLY A 45 5.70 23.16 13.55
C GLY A 45 6.07 21.82 14.15
N LYS A 46 6.23 21.80 15.46
CA LYS A 46 6.70 20.66 16.24
C LYS A 46 5.60 20.12 17.15
N ILE A 47 5.58 18.81 17.30
CA ILE A 47 4.67 18.09 18.21
C ILE A 47 5.52 17.28 19.15
N THR A 48 5.23 17.33 20.45
CA THR A 48 6.00 16.64 21.47
C THR A 48 5.18 15.54 22.14
N GLY A 49 5.83 14.48 22.53
CA GLY A 49 5.20 13.34 23.18
C GLY A 49 6.17 12.48 23.96
N LYS A 50 5.66 11.47 24.64
CA LYS A 50 6.48 10.47 25.34
C LYS A 50 6.85 9.29 24.46
N LYS A 51 6.01 8.98 23.47
CA LYS A 51 6.15 7.84 22.55
C LYS A 51 5.63 8.22 21.18
N VAL A 52 6.13 7.53 20.16
CA VAL A 52 5.66 7.67 18.78
C VAL A 52 5.35 6.31 18.19
N LEU A 53 4.22 6.22 17.48
CA LEU A 53 3.88 5.10 16.64
C LEU A 53 4.01 5.55 15.18
N ILE A 54 4.88 4.89 14.43
CA ILE A 54 5.20 5.21 13.04
C ILE A 54 4.56 4.14 12.15
N THR A 55 3.73 4.56 11.20
CA THR A 55 2.98 3.67 10.31
C THR A 55 3.25 3.93 8.83
N VAL A 56 4.36 4.60 8.51
CA VAL A 56 4.78 4.82 7.13
C VAL A 56 5.26 3.53 6.47
N SER A 57 5.26 3.48 5.15
CA SER A 57 5.78 2.34 4.40
C SER A 57 7.27 2.11 4.67
N THR A 58 7.75 0.89 4.45
CA THR A 58 9.17 0.55 4.56
C THR A 58 10.04 1.33 3.58
N ASN A 59 9.51 1.64 2.38
CA ASN A 59 10.20 2.49 1.42
C ASN A 59 10.36 3.94 1.91
N ILE A 60 9.42 4.46 2.68
CA ILE A 60 9.55 5.77 3.33
C ILE A 60 10.60 5.71 4.46
N LEU A 61 10.58 4.66 5.31
CA LEU A 61 11.58 4.49 6.36
C LEU A 61 13.00 4.49 5.82
N THR A 62 13.23 3.81 4.70
CA THR A 62 14.57 3.65 4.10
C THR A 62 14.99 4.78 3.17
N SER A 63 14.07 5.68 2.80
CA SER A 63 14.32 6.72 1.80
C SER A 63 15.08 7.95 2.31
N GLY A 64 15.24 8.10 3.63
CA GLY A 64 15.76 9.33 4.24
C GLY A 64 14.78 10.51 4.23
N ALA A 65 13.51 10.30 3.82
CA ALA A 65 12.49 11.35 3.83
C ALA A 65 12.17 11.86 5.26
N ILE A 66 12.34 10.99 6.26
CA ILE A 66 12.23 11.30 7.69
C ILE A 66 13.60 11.11 8.32
N ARG A 67 14.15 12.18 8.94
CA ARG A 67 15.40 12.10 9.70
C ARG A 67 15.10 11.66 11.13
N PHE A 68 15.81 10.65 11.61
CA PHE A 68 15.72 10.16 12.98
C PHE A 68 16.92 10.62 13.81
N THR A 69 16.71 11.03 15.06
CA THR A 69 17.75 11.40 16.01
C THR A 69 17.42 10.77 17.38
N PRO A 70 18.20 9.79 17.87
CA PRO A 70 19.26 9.08 17.15
C PRO A 70 18.72 8.33 15.93
N ASN A 71 19.60 7.80 15.09
CA ASN A 71 19.19 6.92 14.00
C ASN A 71 18.42 5.71 14.54
N LEU A 72 17.49 5.19 13.76
CA LEU A 72 16.88 3.89 14.08
C LEU A 72 17.96 2.79 14.10
N PRO A 73 17.82 1.77 14.96
CA PRO A 73 18.79 0.67 15.04
C PRO A 73 19.05 0.03 13.67
N ASP A 74 20.30 -0.35 13.40
CA ASP A 74 20.69 -0.97 12.12
C ASP A 74 19.87 -2.23 11.80
N ALA A 75 19.51 -3.01 12.82
CA ALA A 75 18.65 -4.18 12.64
C ALA A 75 17.26 -3.80 12.08
N VAL A 76 16.67 -2.70 12.54
CA VAL A 76 15.37 -2.19 12.07
C VAL A 76 15.48 -1.66 10.65
N MET A 77 16.53 -0.89 10.35
CA MET A 77 16.78 -0.36 9.01
C MET A 77 17.06 -1.47 8.01
N SER A 78 17.84 -2.48 8.41
CA SER A 78 18.08 -3.68 7.60
C SER A 78 16.78 -4.46 7.36
N ALA A 79 15.95 -4.64 8.39
CA ALA A 79 14.65 -5.31 8.23
C ALA A 79 13.75 -4.55 7.25
N ALA A 80 13.63 -3.22 7.38
CA ALA A 80 12.87 -2.40 6.47
C ALA A 80 13.40 -2.47 5.01
N ALA A 81 14.71 -2.43 4.80
CA ALA A 81 15.34 -2.54 3.49
C ALA A 81 15.15 -3.92 2.82
N ASN A 82 14.90 -4.98 3.62
CA ASN A 82 14.64 -6.32 3.14
C ASN A 82 13.13 -6.65 3.05
N LEU A 83 12.29 -5.68 3.37
CA LEU A 83 10.84 -5.68 3.19
C LEU A 83 10.39 -4.50 2.29
N PRO A 84 10.95 -4.34 1.08
CA PRO A 84 10.58 -3.21 0.25
C PRO A 84 9.12 -3.31 -0.19
N CYS A 85 8.51 -2.16 -0.50
CA CYS A 85 7.22 -2.14 -1.18
C CYS A 85 7.39 -2.45 -2.66
N GLY A 86 6.60 -3.40 -3.15
CA GLY A 86 6.49 -3.69 -4.57
C GLY A 86 5.69 -2.64 -5.32
N VAL A 87 5.57 -2.83 -6.61
CA VAL A 87 4.73 -2.02 -7.49
C VAL A 87 3.59 -2.86 -8.01
N LEU A 88 2.37 -2.39 -7.76
CA LEU A 88 1.16 -2.91 -8.35
C LEU A 88 0.21 -1.73 -8.60
N ASN A 89 0.22 -1.23 -9.82
CA ASN A 89 -0.71 -0.22 -10.25
C ASN A 89 -2.01 -0.83 -10.72
N LYS A 90 -3.09 -0.07 -10.57
CA LYS A 90 -4.43 -0.41 -11.06
C LYS A 90 -4.86 0.61 -12.08
N ILE A 91 -5.51 0.10 -13.12
CA ILE A 91 -6.13 0.92 -14.17
C ILE A 91 -7.59 0.52 -14.21
N GLY A 92 -8.45 1.41 -13.73
CA GLY A 92 -9.90 1.24 -13.80
C GLY A 92 -10.45 1.75 -15.12
N LEU A 93 -11.32 0.97 -15.74
CA LEU A 93 -12.13 1.37 -16.89
C LEU A 93 -13.60 1.26 -16.49
N SER A 94 -14.39 2.29 -16.76
CA SER A 94 -15.83 2.28 -16.61
C SER A 94 -16.50 2.17 -17.98
N PHE A 95 -17.60 1.44 -18.06
CA PHE A 95 -18.30 1.15 -19.30
C PHE A 95 -19.75 1.62 -19.25
N VAL A 96 -20.36 1.80 -20.41
CA VAL A 96 -21.80 2.08 -20.50
C VAL A 96 -22.62 0.95 -19.86
N PRO A 97 -23.76 1.26 -19.20
CA PRO A 97 -24.61 0.23 -18.60
C PRO A 97 -25.01 -0.87 -19.58
N GLY A 98 -25.00 -2.12 -19.10
CA GLY A 98 -25.35 -3.29 -19.91
C GLY A 98 -24.25 -3.77 -20.86
N THR A 99 -23.02 -3.31 -20.70
CA THR A 99 -21.86 -3.81 -21.46
C THR A 99 -21.55 -5.25 -21.09
N PHE A 100 -21.55 -5.57 -19.81
CA PHE A 100 -21.28 -6.91 -19.28
C PHE A 100 -22.54 -7.52 -18.68
N ALA A 101 -22.76 -8.80 -18.93
CA ALA A 101 -23.81 -9.57 -18.29
C ALA A 101 -23.41 -9.92 -16.85
N PRO A 102 -24.37 -10.16 -15.93
CA PRO A 102 -24.08 -10.49 -14.53
C PRO A 102 -23.23 -11.76 -14.34
N ASP A 103 -23.29 -12.70 -15.27
CA ASP A 103 -22.50 -13.94 -15.25
C ASP A 103 -21.05 -13.74 -15.75
N GLN A 104 -20.69 -12.54 -16.19
CA GLN A 104 -19.34 -12.18 -16.59
C GLN A 104 -18.51 -11.58 -15.45
N ASP A 105 -19.03 -11.56 -14.22
CA ASP A 105 -18.25 -11.21 -13.03
C ASP A 105 -17.07 -12.16 -12.84
N GLY A 106 -15.88 -11.64 -12.56
CA GLY A 106 -14.73 -12.47 -12.22
C GLY A 106 -13.38 -11.92 -12.61
N ALA A 107 -12.39 -12.75 -12.34
CA ALA A 107 -11.01 -12.49 -12.72
C ALA A 107 -10.73 -13.07 -14.12
N TYR A 108 -10.11 -12.27 -14.95
CA TYR A 108 -9.73 -12.60 -16.32
C TYR A 108 -8.24 -12.49 -16.52
N VAL A 109 -7.73 -13.26 -17.47
CA VAL A 109 -6.34 -13.14 -17.92
C VAL A 109 -6.36 -12.92 -19.44
N ALA A 110 -5.90 -11.77 -19.88
CA ALA A 110 -5.58 -11.54 -21.27
C ALA A 110 -4.24 -12.20 -21.58
N TRP A 111 -4.24 -13.11 -22.53
CA TRP A 111 -3.07 -13.87 -22.96
C TRP A 111 -2.89 -13.70 -24.47
N PRO A 112 -1.64 -13.49 -24.97
CA PRO A 112 -1.39 -13.42 -26.38
C PRO A 112 -1.88 -14.68 -27.09
N ALA A 113 -2.54 -14.50 -28.23
CA ALA A 113 -2.99 -15.62 -29.05
C ALA A 113 -1.85 -16.14 -29.96
N GLY A 114 -1.80 -17.49 -30.16
CA GLY A 114 -0.89 -18.08 -31.10
C GLY A 114 0.12 -19.07 -30.54
N PRO A 115 0.95 -19.69 -31.40
CA PRO A 115 1.90 -20.71 -30.98
C PRO A 115 3.00 -20.21 -30.04
N ASP A 116 3.31 -18.91 -30.10
CA ASP A 116 4.34 -18.27 -29.30
C ASP A 116 3.84 -17.74 -27.95
N ALA A 117 2.57 -17.96 -27.62
CA ALA A 117 1.97 -17.50 -26.35
C ALA A 117 2.74 -17.97 -25.09
N ARG A 118 3.47 -19.08 -25.17
CA ARG A 118 4.33 -19.58 -24.09
C ARG A 118 5.57 -18.74 -23.84
N LEU A 119 5.95 -17.91 -24.82
CA LEU A 119 7.12 -17.01 -24.77
C LEU A 119 6.66 -15.56 -24.54
N ALA A 120 5.38 -15.36 -24.19
CA ALA A 120 4.86 -14.03 -23.92
C ALA A 120 5.66 -13.33 -22.82
N GLU A 121 6.08 -12.12 -23.11
CA GLU A 121 6.72 -11.26 -22.12
C GLU A 121 5.70 -10.87 -21.03
N PRO A 122 6.11 -10.61 -19.80
CA PRO A 122 5.20 -10.26 -18.68
C PRO A 122 4.24 -9.12 -19.00
N GLN A 123 4.63 -8.17 -19.86
CA GLN A 123 3.78 -7.07 -20.31
C GLN A 123 2.67 -7.46 -21.26
N GLU A 124 2.76 -8.63 -21.89
CA GLU A 124 1.76 -9.14 -22.82
C GLU A 124 0.67 -9.96 -22.13
N ILE A 125 0.89 -10.28 -20.84
CA ILE A 125 -0.07 -11.01 -20.00
C ILE A 125 -0.67 -10.03 -19.00
N ALA A 126 -1.96 -9.82 -19.08
CA ALA A 126 -2.65 -8.94 -18.16
C ALA A 126 -3.70 -9.69 -17.34
N GLY A 127 -3.63 -9.57 -16.03
CA GLY A 127 -4.73 -9.94 -15.15
C GLY A 127 -5.65 -8.75 -14.92
N PHE A 128 -6.94 -8.97 -14.92
CA PHE A 128 -7.92 -7.95 -14.55
C PHE A 128 -9.18 -8.55 -13.94
N ASP A 129 -9.81 -7.79 -13.06
CA ASP A 129 -11.13 -8.10 -12.51
C ASP A 129 -12.19 -7.36 -13.29
N LEU A 130 -13.30 -8.03 -13.56
CA LEU A 130 -14.40 -7.50 -14.35
C LEU A 130 -15.67 -7.42 -13.53
N ASN A 131 -16.46 -6.38 -13.79
CA ASN A 131 -17.84 -6.20 -13.35
C ASN A 131 -18.02 -6.32 -11.83
N PHE A 132 -17.03 -5.85 -11.08
CA PHE A 132 -17.04 -5.89 -9.62
C PHE A 132 -18.31 -5.22 -9.08
N ASP A 133 -19.08 -5.95 -8.29
CA ASP A 133 -20.34 -5.49 -7.67
C ASP A 133 -21.35 -4.97 -8.72
N SER A 134 -21.42 -5.63 -9.88
CA SER A 134 -22.27 -5.22 -11.03
C SER A 134 -22.00 -3.79 -11.53
N GLY A 135 -20.79 -3.27 -11.27
CA GLY A 135 -20.41 -1.87 -11.50
C GLY A 135 -20.08 -1.51 -12.94
N GLN A 136 -20.18 -2.46 -13.90
CA GLN A 136 -19.77 -2.24 -15.30
C GLN A 136 -18.36 -1.67 -15.39
N GLN A 137 -17.41 -2.30 -14.70
CA GLN A 137 -16.02 -1.86 -14.58
C GLN A 137 -15.05 -2.99 -14.89
N ALA A 138 -13.88 -2.62 -15.38
CA ALA A 138 -12.70 -3.51 -15.40
C ALA A 138 -11.56 -2.86 -14.62
N ILE A 139 -10.85 -3.66 -13.81
CA ILE A 139 -9.68 -3.21 -13.03
C ILE A 139 -8.49 -4.02 -13.49
N ILE A 140 -7.64 -3.42 -14.30
CA ILE A 140 -6.44 -4.04 -14.88
C ILE A 140 -5.25 -3.82 -13.95
N PHE A 141 -4.43 -4.87 -13.76
CA PHE A 141 -3.26 -4.83 -12.91
C PHE A 141 -1.98 -4.66 -13.75
N ALA A 142 -1.11 -3.76 -13.30
CA ALA A 142 0.22 -3.56 -13.88
C ALA A 142 1.27 -3.54 -12.76
N GLY A 143 2.09 -4.59 -12.66
CA GLY A 143 3.03 -4.78 -11.57
C GLY A 143 4.50 -4.76 -12.01
N GLY A 144 5.39 -4.80 -11.00
CA GLY A 144 6.83 -4.95 -11.20
C GLY A 144 7.47 -3.85 -12.06
N SER A 145 8.48 -4.23 -12.83
CA SER A 145 9.20 -3.30 -13.72
C SER A 145 8.30 -2.74 -14.83
N PHE A 146 7.37 -3.54 -15.31
CA PHE A 146 6.40 -3.08 -16.32
C PHE A 146 5.44 -2.04 -15.75
N GLY A 147 4.95 -2.23 -14.51
CA GLY A 147 4.15 -1.21 -13.82
C GLY A 147 4.88 0.12 -13.65
N ILE A 148 6.18 0.07 -13.32
CA ILE A 148 7.04 1.28 -13.25
C ILE A 148 7.19 1.91 -14.63
N TYR A 149 7.40 1.11 -15.67
CA TYR A 149 7.51 1.62 -17.04
C TYR A 149 6.24 2.36 -17.46
N LEU A 150 5.07 1.73 -17.31
CA LEU A 150 3.79 2.35 -17.66
C LEU A 150 3.52 3.64 -16.85
N GLU A 151 3.82 3.62 -15.56
CA GLU A 151 3.67 4.80 -14.71
C GLU A 151 4.51 5.99 -15.22
N ARG A 152 5.73 5.72 -15.70
CA ARG A 152 6.61 6.74 -16.31
C ARG A 152 6.10 7.24 -17.66
N GLN A 153 5.40 6.41 -18.43
CA GLN A 153 4.77 6.85 -19.68
C GLN A 153 3.50 7.69 -19.43
N GLY A 154 2.94 7.60 -18.22
CA GLY A 154 1.83 8.43 -17.79
C GLY A 154 0.44 7.80 -17.98
N PRO A 155 -0.61 8.50 -17.51
CA PRO A 155 -1.99 7.98 -17.49
C PRO A 155 -2.53 7.57 -18.85
N ALA A 156 -2.16 8.26 -19.93
CA ALA A 156 -2.62 7.92 -21.29
C ALA A 156 -2.11 6.54 -21.73
N ALA A 157 -0.81 6.28 -21.55
CA ALA A 157 -0.22 4.98 -21.89
C ALA A 157 -0.78 3.86 -21.01
N MET A 158 -1.05 4.12 -19.74
CA MET A 158 -1.71 3.17 -18.85
C MET A 158 -3.12 2.84 -19.34
N ARG A 159 -3.88 3.85 -19.73
CA ARG A 159 -5.22 3.68 -20.31
C ARG A 159 -5.17 2.86 -21.59
N ASP A 160 -4.27 3.19 -22.53
CA ASP A 160 -4.13 2.50 -23.80
C ASP A 160 -3.77 1.01 -23.60
N TYR A 161 -2.89 0.72 -22.65
CA TYR A 161 -2.59 -0.64 -22.23
C TYR A 161 -3.85 -1.36 -21.72
N ALA A 162 -4.62 -0.74 -20.82
CA ALA A 162 -5.85 -1.33 -20.29
C ALA A 162 -6.89 -1.60 -21.39
N LEU A 163 -7.05 -0.67 -22.33
CA LEU A 163 -7.93 -0.85 -23.48
C LEU A 163 -7.49 -2.04 -24.34
N SER A 164 -6.20 -2.20 -24.58
CA SER A 164 -5.67 -3.34 -25.33
C SER A 164 -5.95 -4.68 -24.61
N CYS A 165 -5.86 -4.71 -23.29
CA CYS A 165 -6.14 -5.91 -22.49
C CYS A 165 -7.62 -6.35 -22.62
N VAL A 166 -8.55 -5.42 -22.42
CA VAL A 166 -9.99 -5.75 -22.53
C VAL A 166 -10.40 -6.06 -23.96
N ALA A 167 -9.83 -5.36 -24.95
CA ALA A 167 -10.05 -5.64 -26.36
C ALA A 167 -9.55 -7.02 -26.78
N GLY A 168 -8.45 -7.49 -26.19
CA GLY A 168 -7.91 -8.83 -26.42
C GLY A 168 -8.86 -9.95 -25.99
N VAL A 169 -9.72 -9.70 -24.99
CA VAL A 169 -10.69 -10.68 -24.49
C VAL A 169 -12.06 -10.52 -25.14
N PHE A 170 -12.55 -9.28 -25.27
CA PHE A 170 -13.94 -8.98 -25.68
C PHE A 170 -14.07 -8.44 -27.13
N GLY A 171 -12.96 -8.31 -27.84
CA GLY A 171 -12.91 -7.74 -29.18
C GLY A 171 -12.83 -6.21 -29.19
N ALA A 172 -12.36 -5.63 -30.30
CA ALA A 172 -12.05 -4.20 -30.41
C ALA A 172 -13.24 -3.26 -30.14
N SER A 173 -14.47 -3.70 -30.44
CA SER A 173 -15.67 -2.89 -30.23
C SER A 173 -15.98 -2.56 -28.76
N ILE A 174 -15.34 -3.26 -27.81
CA ILE A 174 -15.49 -2.95 -26.37
C ILE A 174 -14.96 -1.57 -26.04
N ILE A 175 -13.97 -1.07 -26.79
CA ILE A 175 -13.34 0.24 -26.57
C ILE A 175 -14.35 1.37 -26.71
N ASP A 176 -15.28 1.26 -27.64
CA ASP A 176 -16.32 2.27 -27.90
C ASP A 176 -17.32 2.40 -26.73
N LYS A 177 -17.34 1.41 -25.84
CA LYS A 177 -18.21 1.38 -24.66
C LYS A 177 -17.57 1.95 -23.40
N VAL A 178 -16.29 2.33 -23.44
CA VAL A 178 -15.58 2.91 -22.30
C VAL A 178 -16.00 4.37 -22.11
N THR A 179 -16.47 4.70 -20.92
CA THR A 179 -16.95 6.05 -20.56
C THR A 179 -15.92 6.84 -19.75
N ASP A 180 -15.10 6.17 -18.92
CA ASP A 180 -14.10 6.83 -18.07
C ASP A 180 -12.95 5.89 -17.76
N SER A 181 -11.84 6.47 -17.28
CA SER A 181 -10.67 5.72 -16.81
C SER A 181 -9.96 6.41 -15.67
N ILE A 182 -9.45 5.62 -14.73
CA ILE A 182 -8.63 6.09 -13.62
C ILE A 182 -7.37 5.23 -13.50
N THR A 183 -6.24 5.85 -13.14
CA THR A 183 -4.96 5.16 -12.96
C THR A 183 -4.36 5.46 -11.59
N THR A 184 -3.63 4.50 -11.04
CA THR A 184 -2.81 4.71 -9.84
C THR A 184 -1.33 4.82 -10.23
N ALA A 185 -0.54 5.50 -9.38
CA ALA A 185 0.90 5.72 -9.58
C ALA A 185 1.65 5.49 -8.25
N TRP A 186 1.52 4.27 -7.71
CA TRP A 186 2.01 3.96 -6.36
C TRP A 186 3.52 4.06 -6.20
N HIS A 187 4.30 3.80 -7.26
CA HIS A 187 5.76 3.88 -7.20
C HIS A 187 6.24 5.31 -7.01
N SER A 188 5.64 6.26 -7.71
CA SER A 188 5.97 7.69 -7.63
C SER A 188 5.20 8.44 -6.55
N GLU A 189 4.21 7.82 -5.89
CA GLU A 189 3.47 8.44 -4.80
C GLU A 189 4.42 8.78 -3.63
N PRO A 190 4.66 10.08 -3.36
CA PRO A 190 5.73 10.51 -2.45
C PRO A 190 5.52 10.08 -0.99
N LEU A 191 4.28 9.75 -0.59
CA LEU A 191 3.93 9.40 0.78
C LEU A 191 3.95 7.89 1.05
N THR A 192 4.02 7.04 0.01
CA THR A 192 4.06 5.58 0.14
C THR A 192 5.24 4.95 -0.58
N ARG A 193 5.59 5.44 -1.77
CA ARG A 193 6.67 4.96 -2.65
C ARG A 193 6.56 3.47 -2.99
N GLY A 194 5.36 2.99 -3.19
CA GLY A 194 5.05 1.61 -3.53
C GLY A 194 3.65 1.20 -3.08
N ALA A 195 3.22 -0.01 -3.45
CA ALA A 195 1.90 -0.53 -3.16
C ALA A 195 1.84 -1.21 -1.78
N TYR A 196 2.59 -2.30 -1.59
CA TYR A 196 2.68 -3.03 -0.33
C TYR A 196 3.99 -3.81 -0.23
N SER A 197 4.35 -4.20 1.01
CA SER A 197 5.63 -4.82 1.29
C SER A 197 5.68 -6.30 0.91
N TYR A 198 6.84 -6.73 0.42
CA TYR A 198 7.17 -8.14 0.25
C TYR A 198 8.52 -8.44 0.92
N ALA A 199 8.74 -9.69 1.33
CA ALA A 199 10.03 -10.11 1.87
C ALA A 199 10.95 -10.54 0.72
N LYS A 200 12.18 -10.04 0.69
CA LYS A 200 13.23 -10.59 -0.18
C LYS A 200 13.51 -12.04 0.20
N PRO A 201 14.01 -12.87 -0.72
CA PRO A 201 14.42 -14.24 -0.40
C PRO A 201 15.37 -14.29 0.82
N GLY A 202 15.06 -15.15 1.78
CA GLY A 202 15.82 -15.31 3.03
C GLY A 202 15.41 -14.34 4.17
N TYR A 203 14.51 -13.38 3.94
CA TYR A 203 14.15 -12.36 4.94
C TYR A 203 12.69 -12.45 5.43
N SER A 204 12.09 -13.62 5.38
CA SER A 204 10.69 -13.80 5.84
C SER A 204 10.48 -13.40 7.30
N THR A 205 11.51 -13.53 8.16
CA THR A 205 11.47 -13.18 9.58
C THR A 205 11.70 -11.68 9.88
N ALA A 206 12.07 -10.87 8.90
CA ALA A 206 12.35 -9.45 9.08
C ALA A 206 11.16 -8.66 9.67
N ARG A 207 9.92 -9.13 9.44
CA ARG A 207 8.70 -8.55 10.03
C ARG A 207 8.69 -8.64 11.56
N GLN A 208 9.29 -9.69 12.13
CA GLN A 208 9.42 -9.85 13.57
C GLN A 208 10.31 -8.77 14.19
N THR A 209 11.32 -8.29 13.47
CA THR A 209 12.15 -7.16 13.91
C THR A 209 11.38 -5.85 13.88
N LEU A 210 10.56 -5.61 12.82
CA LEU A 210 9.80 -4.37 12.70
C LEU A 210 8.73 -4.22 13.79
N CYS A 211 8.14 -5.31 14.28
CA CYS A 211 7.11 -5.23 15.29
C CYS A 211 7.65 -5.06 16.73
N GLN A 212 8.99 -5.09 16.93
CA GLN A 212 9.57 -4.88 18.26
C GLN A 212 9.65 -3.40 18.62
N PRO A 213 9.32 -3.01 19.85
CA PRO A 213 9.53 -1.65 20.34
C PRO A 213 11.01 -1.27 20.37
N ILE A 214 11.31 -0.02 20.07
CA ILE A 214 12.65 0.55 20.13
C ILE A 214 12.71 1.43 21.40
N GLU A 215 13.51 1.01 22.38
CA GLU A 215 13.72 1.69 23.67
C GLU A 215 12.42 2.17 24.35
N ASP A 216 11.35 1.38 24.27
CA ASP A 216 10.01 1.73 24.78
C ASP A 216 9.47 3.10 24.34
N THR A 217 10.10 3.73 23.37
CA THR A 217 9.80 5.09 22.91
C THR A 217 9.27 5.12 21.49
N VAL A 218 9.88 4.36 20.56
CA VAL A 218 9.46 4.30 19.14
C VAL A 218 8.85 2.93 18.84
N PHE A 219 7.70 2.95 18.21
CA PHE A 219 6.95 1.77 17.78
C PHE A 219 6.69 1.85 16.29
N LEU A 220 6.76 0.72 15.61
CA LEU A 220 6.43 0.60 14.20
C LEU A 220 5.19 -0.28 14.04
N ALA A 221 4.27 0.11 13.17
CA ALA A 221 3.13 -0.70 12.78
C ALA A 221 2.77 -0.45 11.31
N GLY A 222 1.84 -1.22 10.83
CA GLY A 222 1.43 -1.23 9.43
C GLY A 222 1.45 -2.66 8.90
N GLU A 223 1.08 -2.84 7.64
CA GLU A 223 1.04 -4.18 7.03
C GLU A 223 2.42 -4.85 7.01
N ALA A 224 3.50 -4.07 6.84
CA ALA A 224 4.88 -4.58 6.83
C ALA A 224 5.32 -5.16 8.18
N ALA A 225 4.77 -4.67 9.30
CA ALA A 225 5.02 -5.20 10.64
C ALA A 225 4.06 -6.34 11.03
N SER A 226 3.11 -6.71 10.17
CA SER A 226 2.23 -7.85 10.40
C SER A 226 2.89 -9.15 9.97
N ILE A 227 3.08 -10.09 10.90
CA ILE A 227 3.80 -11.35 10.64
C ILE A 227 2.96 -12.29 9.77
N THR A 228 1.66 -12.35 10.01
CA THR A 228 0.76 -13.36 9.41
C THR A 228 -0.16 -12.80 8.33
N HIS A 229 -0.44 -11.49 8.36
CA HIS A 229 -1.40 -10.82 7.47
C HIS A 229 -0.76 -9.61 6.77
N TYR A 230 0.52 -9.75 6.36
CA TYR A 230 1.22 -8.70 5.61
C TYR A 230 0.54 -8.42 4.26
N ALA A 231 0.84 -7.27 3.69
CA ALA A 231 0.28 -6.79 2.43
C ALA A 231 -1.25 -6.62 2.44
N THR A 232 -1.88 -6.58 3.62
CA THR A 232 -3.34 -6.47 3.74
C THR A 232 -3.76 -5.34 4.67
N CYS A 233 -4.94 -4.79 4.41
CA CYS A 233 -5.53 -3.73 5.24
C CYS A 233 -5.82 -4.22 6.68
N HIS A 234 -6.38 -5.43 6.84
CA HIS A 234 -6.63 -6.00 8.16
C HIS A 234 -5.33 -6.32 8.91
N GLY A 235 -4.26 -6.69 8.20
CA GLY A 235 -2.94 -6.86 8.81
C GLY A 235 -2.38 -5.55 9.36
N ALA A 236 -2.54 -4.45 8.62
CA ALA A 236 -2.18 -3.12 9.10
C ALA A 236 -2.97 -2.74 10.37
N PHE A 237 -4.28 -2.99 10.38
CA PHE A 237 -5.14 -2.76 11.55
C PHE A 237 -4.71 -3.57 12.77
N ILE A 238 -4.54 -4.88 12.61
CA ILE A 238 -4.13 -5.78 13.70
C ILE A 238 -2.78 -5.34 14.28
N SER A 239 -1.80 -5.06 13.43
CA SER A 239 -0.49 -4.57 13.81
C SER A 239 -0.56 -3.24 14.57
N GLY A 240 -1.33 -2.27 14.08
CA GLY A 240 -1.55 -0.98 14.74
C GLY A 240 -2.19 -1.12 16.12
N ARG A 241 -3.24 -1.95 16.22
CA ARG A 241 -3.91 -2.24 17.49
C ARG A 241 -2.95 -2.89 18.50
N GLN A 242 -2.15 -3.86 18.07
CA GLN A 242 -1.19 -4.53 18.92
C GLN A 242 -0.12 -3.56 19.45
N ALA A 243 0.48 -2.76 18.56
CA ALA A 243 1.45 -1.74 18.94
C ALA A 243 0.88 -0.71 19.94
N ALA A 244 -0.35 -0.25 19.71
CA ALA A 244 -1.01 0.69 20.63
C ALA A 244 -1.25 0.09 22.02
N LEU A 245 -1.70 -1.17 22.10
CA LEU A 245 -1.87 -1.87 23.39
C LEU A 245 -0.53 -2.04 24.10
N GLU A 246 0.53 -2.36 23.40
CA GLU A 246 1.87 -2.48 23.97
C GLU A 246 2.40 -1.14 24.47
N MET A 247 2.22 -0.05 23.71
CA MET A 247 2.54 1.31 24.14
C MET A 247 1.85 1.67 25.45
N LEU A 248 0.59 1.31 25.64
CA LEU A 248 -0.19 1.58 26.84
C LEU A 248 0.27 0.70 28.02
N ALA A 249 0.56 -0.57 27.80
CA ALA A 249 1.02 -1.50 28.84
C ALA A 249 2.36 -1.05 29.44
N ARG A 250 3.31 -0.64 28.60
CA ARG A 250 4.65 -0.16 29.02
C ARG A 250 4.59 1.20 29.73
N ARG A 251 3.49 1.94 29.65
CA ARG A 251 3.26 3.17 30.44
C ARG A 251 3.07 2.90 31.93
N ARG A 252 2.58 1.71 32.30
CA ARG A 252 2.28 1.34 33.71
C ARG A 252 3.52 0.92 34.49
N THR A 253 4.61 0.53 33.83
CA THR A 253 5.86 0.06 34.50
C THR A 253 6.84 1.18 34.81
N SER A 254 6.76 2.32 34.14
CA SER A 254 7.64 3.48 34.34
C SER A 254 7.17 4.45 35.43
N SER A 255 6.03 4.20 36.09
CA SER A 255 5.48 5.08 37.14
C SER A 255 5.91 4.76 38.57
N ARG A 256 6.99 4.01 38.77
CA ARG A 256 7.67 3.99 40.06
C ARG A 256 8.59 5.22 40.16
N TRP A 257 8.02 6.36 40.41
CA TRP A 257 8.78 7.48 40.97
C TRP A 257 9.21 7.05 42.36
N LYS A 258 10.51 6.97 42.59
CA LYS A 258 11.06 6.93 43.91
C LYS A 258 10.80 8.31 44.53
N GLU A 259 10.09 8.30 45.65
CA GLU A 259 10.08 9.41 46.63
C GLU A 259 11.49 9.72 47.11
#